data_ff9c44b7b3af693e234a9d6b4f98e8ae
#
_entry.id   ff9c44b7b3af693e234a9d6b4f98e8ae
#
_cell.length_a   1.000
_cell.length_b   1.000
_cell.length_c   1.000
_cell.angle_alpha   90.00
_cell.angle_beta   90.00
_cell.angle_gamma   90.00
#
_symmetry.space_group_name_H-M   'P 1'
#
loop_
_entity.id
_entity.type
_entity.pdbx_description
1 polymer ?
#
loop_
_entity_poly.entity_id
_entity_poly.type
_entity_poly.pdbx_seq_one_letter_code
_entity_poly.pdbx_strand_id
1 'polypeptide(L)'
;RGLGDVYKRQDLAVGDRVAMEPGKTCGQCIYCKTGRYNLCPDVEFFATPPIDGVFCEYVAHPASLCFRLPENMDTIEGALIEPLAVGFHAANQGGARLGQKAVVMGAGCIGLMTLLALKAFGVTEVYVVDVMENRLAKAKELGAAGIINGKEQDAVEELMRATAGKGMDLCIDTAGSQITMNQCIGAAAKGAAVVFVGYSAQDQVSLDINNALNKELTFKTVFRYRNLYPLAIEAVSQGLNVKGVVTDFFKFDDVRKAMDLSVSNKAEIVKAVLSLR
;
A
#
# COMPACT_ATOMS: atom_id res chain seq x y z
N ARG A 1 16.07 -28.70 -12.78
CA ARG A 1 16.57 -27.63 -11.87
C ARG A 1 15.38 -26.71 -11.61
N GLY A 2 14.77 -26.80 -10.41
CA GLY A 2 13.57 -26.08 -10.07
C GLY A 2 13.85 -24.61 -9.71
N LEU A 3 12.82 -23.78 -9.81
CA LEU A 3 12.82 -22.35 -9.43
C LEU A 3 13.34 -22.09 -8.00
N GLY A 4 13.40 -23.11 -7.13
CA GLY A 4 13.95 -23.04 -5.79
C GLY A 4 15.46 -22.68 -5.70
N ASP A 5 16.23 -22.88 -6.76
CA ASP A 5 17.66 -22.54 -6.77
C ASP A 5 17.95 -21.07 -7.09
N VAL A 6 16.99 -20.36 -7.70
CA VAL A 6 17.14 -18.94 -8.04
C VAL A 6 17.04 -18.06 -6.78
N TYR A 7 16.23 -18.46 -5.80
CA TYR A 7 16.08 -17.74 -4.54
C TYR A 7 17.17 -18.03 -3.48
N LYS A 8 18.01 -19.04 -3.69
CA LYS A 8 19.08 -19.41 -2.77
C LYS A 8 20.38 -18.62 -2.91
N ARG A 9 20.47 -17.72 -3.89
CA ARG A 9 21.67 -16.94 -4.17
C ARG A 9 21.40 -15.44 -4.08
N GLN A 10 21.05 -14.96 -2.90
CA GLN A 10 21.34 -13.58 -2.57
C GLN A 10 22.77 -13.59 -2.00
N ASP A 11 23.73 -13.16 -2.79
CA ASP A 11 25.11 -12.94 -2.38
C ASP A 11 25.14 -11.64 -1.54
N LEU A 12 24.63 -11.73 -0.28
CA LEU A 12 24.70 -10.65 0.67
C LEU A 12 26.06 -10.67 1.37
N ALA A 13 26.69 -9.52 1.43
CA ALA A 13 27.93 -9.30 2.14
C ALA A 13 27.71 -8.41 3.38
N VAL A 14 28.63 -8.50 4.33
CA VAL A 14 28.66 -7.56 5.48
C VAL A 14 28.82 -6.14 4.97
N GLY A 15 27.93 -5.25 5.39
CA GLY A 15 27.88 -3.85 4.95
C GLY A 15 26.85 -3.56 3.84
N ASP A 16 26.23 -4.59 3.26
CA ASP A 16 25.15 -4.37 2.30
C ASP A 16 23.93 -3.70 2.97
N ARG A 17 23.39 -2.71 2.30
CA ARG A 17 22.09 -2.12 2.68
C ARG A 17 20.98 -2.98 2.12
N VAL A 18 20.00 -3.31 2.95
CA VAL A 18 18.90 -4.20 2.56
C VAL A 18 17.53 -3.66 2.99
N ALA A 19 16.50 -3.97 2.21
CA ALA A 19 15.11 -3.96 2.66
C ALA A 19 14.73 -5.36 3.13
N MET A 20 14.14 -5.47 4.31
CA MET A 20 13.71 -6.76 4.87
C MET A 20 12.21 -6.98 4.64
N GLU A 21 11.83 -8.09 4.04
CA GLU A 21 10.44 -8.52 3.96
C GLU A 21 10.03 -9.17 5.28
N PRO A 22 9.08 -8.58 6.06
CA PRO A 22 8.88 -8.94 7.47
C PRO A 22 8.20 -10.29 7.72
N GLY A 23 7.68 -10.95 6.69
CA GLY A 23 6.90 -12.17 6.81
C GLY A 23 7.67 -13.45 6.55
N LYS A 24 8.15 -14.14 7.61
CA LYS A 24 8.75 -15.47 7.50
C LYS A 24 7.63 -16.51 7.39
N THR A 25 7.60 -17.27 6.31
CA THR A 25 6.58 -18.28 6.01
C THR A 25 7.11 -19.70 6.12
N CYS A 26 6.22 -20.70 6.22
CA CYS A 26 6.65 -22.10 6.40
C CYS A 26 7.34 -22.72 5.15
N GLY A 27 7.18 -22.13 3.97
CA GLY A 27 7.77 -22.58 2.71
C GLY A 27 7.17 -23.89 2.14
N GLN A 28 6.32 -24.60 2.88
CA GLN A 28 5.88 -25.95 2.52
C GLN A 28 4.36 -26.11 2.30
N CYS A 29 3.53 -25.20 2.81
CA CYS A 29 2.09 -25.26 2.60
C CYS A 29 1.73 -24.94 1.14
N ILE A 30 0.50 -25.24 0.76
CA ILE A 30 0.02 -25.01 -0.61
C ILE A 30 0.16 -23.54 -1.03
N TYR A 31 -0.09 -22.60 -0.12
CA TYR A 31 0.04 -21.17 -0.41
C TYR A 31 1.48 -20.76 -0.70
N CYS A 32 2.44 -21.26 0.08
CA CYS A 32 3.87 -21.02 -0.17
C CYS A 32 4.31 -21.61 -1.50
N LYS A 33 3.95 -22.88 -1.77
CA LYS A 33 4.32 -23.60 -2.99
C LYS A 33 3.71 -23.00 -4.26
N THR A 34 2.57 -22.30 -4.15
CA THR A 34 1.90 -21.64 -5.29
C THR A 34 2.20 -20.16 -5.38
N GLY A 35 3.20 -19.63 -4.63
CA GLY A 35 3.60 -18.24 -4.66
C GLY A 35 2.63 -17.25 -3.98
N ARG A 36 1.65 -17.79 -3.24
CA ARG A 36 0.69 -17.01 -2.45
C ARG A 36 1.07 -17.00 -0.96
N TYR A 37 2.34 -16.90 -0.68
CA TYR A 37 2.92 -17.07 0.66
C TYR A 37 2.40 -16.03 1.70
N ASN A 38 1.88 -14.90 1.26
CA ASN A 38 1.17 -13.95 2.12
C ASN A 38 -0.05 -14.58 2.84
N LEU A 39 -0.59 -15.70 2.33
CA LEU A 39 -1.70 -16.46 2.89
C LEU A 39 -1.22 -17.69 3.70
N CYS A 40 0.07 -17.79 3.98
CA CYS A 40 0.60 -18.89 4.79
C CYS A 40 -0.03 -18.88 6.20
N PRO A 41 -0.64 -19.99 6.68
CA PRO A 41 -1.24 -20.03 8.01
C PRO A 41 -0.21 -19.93 9.13
N ASP A 42 1.04 -20.33 8.87
CA ASP A 42 2.14 -20.34 9.84
C ASP A 42 3.10 -19.15 9.64
N VAL A 43 2.61 -18.03 9.11
CA VAL A 43 3.46 -16.86 8.89
C VAL A 43 3.82 -16.19 10.23
N GLU A 44 5.10 -16.04 10.49
CA GLU A 44 5.66 -15.18 11.53
C GLU A 44 5.92 -13.79 10.93
N PHE A 45 5.10 -12.80 11.30
CA PHE A 45 5.22 -11.47 10.72
C PHE A 45 5.63 -10.46 11.78
N PHE A 46 6.73 -9.75 11.57
CA PHE A 46 7.23 -8.75 12.52
C PHE A 46 6.15 -7.78 12.96
N ALA A 47 6.17 -7.41 14.24
CA ALA A 47 5.21 -6.52 14.90
C ALA A 47 3.74 -6.96 14.80
N THR A 48 3.49 -8.26 14.57
CA THR A 48 2.15 -8.86 14.64
C THR A 48 2.13 -9.85 15.79
N PRO A 49 1.52 -9.55 16.94
CA PRO A 49 1.54 -10.42 18.10
C PRO A 49 1.16 -11.87 17.77
N PRO A 50 1.86 -12.87 18.33
CA PRO A 50 2.88 -12.75 19.40
C PRO A 50 4.31 -12.47 18.90
N ILE A 51 4.52 -12.13 17.64
CA ILE A 51 5.84 -11.89 17.05
C ILE A 51 6.29 -10.45 17.32
N ASP A 52 7.47 -10.29 17.87
CA ASP A 52 8.08 -9.00 18.14
C ASP A 52 8.36 -8.21 16.85
N GLY A 53 8.45 -6.88 17.00
CA GLY A 53 8.88 -5.97 15.95
C GLY A 53 10.39 -5.82 15.88
N VAL A 54 10.85 -4.91 15.01
CA VAL A 54 12.28 -4.68 14.73
C VAL A 54 12.76 -3.31 15.22
N PHE A 55 12.14 -2.73 16.23
CA PHE A 55 12.69 -1.55 16.91
C PHE A 55 13.85 -1.96 17.84
N CYS A 56 14.94 -2.39 17.22
CA CYS A 56 16.16 -2.87 17.86
C CYS A 56 17.38 -2.61 16.95
N GLU A 57 18.56 -2.62 17.52
CA GLU A 57 19.81 -2.40 16.77
C GLU A 57 20.18 -3.57 15.88
N TYR A 58 19.83 -4.79 16.28
CA TYR A 58 20.16 -6.03 15.58
C TYR A 58 18.97 -6.99 15.55
N VAL A 59 18.77 -7.62 14.40
CA VAL A 59 17.75 -8.65 14.21
C VAL A 59 18.32 -9.78 13.35
N ALA A 60 18.01 -11.02 13.71
CA ALA A 60 18.30 -12.18 12.89
C ALA A 60 17.13 -12.44 11.94
N HIS A 61 17.41 -12.48 10.63
CA HIS A 61 16.38 -12.66 9.60
C HIS A 61 16.90 -13.55 8.46
N PRO A 62 16.05 -14.37 7.81
CA PRO A 62 16.47 -15.18 6.67
C PRO A 62 17.01 -14.31 5.52
N ALA A 63 18.19 -14.66 5.01
CA ALA A 63 18.80 -13.92 3.90
C ALA A 63 17.91 -13.87 2.65
N SER A 64 17.06 -14.88 2.43
CA SER A 64 16.09 -14.93 1.33
C SER A 64 14.98 -13.87 1.42
N LEU A 65 14.82 -13.24 2.59
CA LEU A 65 13.86 -12.15 2.85
C LEU A 65 14.55 -10.79 3.01
N CYS A 66 15.86 -10.72 2.74
CA CYS A 66 16.65 -9.50 2.74
C CYS A 66 17.02 -9.15 1.29
N PHE A 67 16.53 -8.04 0.81
CA PHE A 67 16.73 -7.58 -0.58
C PHE A 67 17.73 -6.45 -0.61
N ARG A 68 18.86 -6.64 -1.34
CA ARG A 68 19.88 -5.62 -1.49
C ARG A 68 19.32 -4.35 -2.11
N LEU A 69 19.63 -3.20 -1.52
CA LEU A 69 19.32 -1.90 -2.08
C LEU A 69 20.41 -1.49 -3.09
N PRO A 70 20.04 -0.96 -4.27
CA PRO A 70 20.98 -0.33 -5.19
C PRO A 70 21.71 0.86 -4.55
N GLU A 71 22.87 1.25 -5.11
CA GLU A 71 23.70 2.33 -4.58
C GLU A 71 22.97 3.69 -4.55
N ASN A 72 22.08 3.93 -5.49
CA ASN A 72 21.29 5.15 -5.60
C ASN A 72 20.06 5.21 -4.68
N MET A 73 19.82 4.18 -3.88
CA MET A 73 18.76 4.17 -2.87
C MET A 73 19.34 4.30 -1.46
N ASP A 74 18.69 5.04 -0.59
CA ASP A 74 19.05 5.10 0.83
C ASP A 74 18.21 4.12 1.69
N THR A 75 18.52 4.07 2.98
CA THR A 75 17.83 3.17 3.93
C THR A 75 16.41 3.63 4.26
N ILE A 76 16.10 4.91 4.08
CA ILE A 76 14.73 5.44 4.24
C ILE A 76 13.86 4.89 3.11
N GLU A 77 14.35 4.96 1.88
CA GLU A 77 13.68 4.36 0.72
C GLU A 77 13.52 2.85 0.91
N GLY A 78 14.56 2.18 1.44
CA GLY A 78 14.51 0.77 1.79
C GLY A 78 13.42 0.43 2.81
N ALA A 79 13.22 1.26 3.84
CA ALA A 79 12.16 1.09 4.83
C ALA A 79 10.74 1.32 4.26
N LEU A 80 10.63 2.07 3.17
CA LEU A 80 9.36 2.37 2.50
C LEU A 80 8.96 1.32 1.45
N ILE A 81 9.82 0.36 1.15
CA ILE A 81 9.52 -0.75 0.22
C ILE A 81 8.35 -1.59 0.75
N GLU A 82 8.27 -1.81 2.06
CA GLU A 82 7.19 -2.60 2.66
C GLU A 82 5.80 -2.00 2.38
N PRO A 83 5.49 -0.75 2.78
CA PRO A 83 4.18 -0.17 2.48
C PRO A 83 3.95 0.06 0.97
N LEU A 84 5.00 0.28 0.17
CA LEU A 84 4.87 0.36 -1.28
C LEU A 84 4.45 -0.99 -1.87
N ALA A 85 4.97 -2.10 -1.37
CA ALA A 85 4.57 -3.44 -1.81
C ALA A 85 3.07 -3.70 -1.60
N VAL A 86 2.45 -3.14 -0.53
CA VAL A 86 0.99 -3.18 -0.35
C VAL A 86 0.29 -2.43 -1.48
N GLY A 87 0.75 -1.22 -1.82
CA GLY A 87 0.21 -0.43 -2.93
C GLY A 87 0.32 -1.16 -4.28
N PHE A 88 1.49 -1.74 -4.57
CA PHE A 88 1.68 -2.56 -5.78
C PHE A 88 0.77 -3.79 -5.79
N HIS A 89 0.56 -4.43 -4.62
CA HIS A 89 -0.35 -5.57 -4.54
C HIS A 89 -1.79 -5.17 -4.81
N ALA A 90 -2.22 -4.02 -4.28
CA ALA A 90 -3.55 -3.47 -4.55
C ALA A 90 -3.75 -3.16 -6.04
N ALA A 91 -2.77 -2.54 -6.68
CA ALA A 91 -2.77 -2.26 -8.11
C ALA A 91 -2.86 -3.57 -8.95
N ASN A 92 -2.06 -4.58 -8.61
CA ASN A 92 -2.10 -5.89 -9.27
C ASN A 92 -3.45 -6.60 -9.09
N GLN A 93 -4.00 -6.60 -7.88
CA GLN A 93 -5.32 -7.21 -7.61
C GLN A 93 -6.42 -6.52 -8.39
N GLY A 94 -6.33 -5.20 -8.53
CA GLY A 94 -7.27 -4.39 -9.31
C GLY A 94 -7.09 -4.49 -10.83
N GLY A 95 -6.03 -5.12 -11.31
CA GLY A 95 -5.71 -5.18 -12.75
C GLY A 95 -5.37 -3.80 -13.31
N ALA A 96 -4.61 -3.00 -12.55
CA ALA A 96 -4.17 -1.67 -12.96
C ALA A 96 -3.38 -1.70 -14.27
N ARG A 97 -3.68 -0.81 -15.19
CA ARG A 97 -3.04 -0.73 -16.50
C ARG A 97 -3.14 0.66 -17.13
N LEU A 98 -2.35 0.88 -18.14
CA LEU A 98 -2.35 2.10 -18.93
C LEU A 98 -3.76 2.43 -19.47
N GLY A 99 -4.11 3.71 -19.43
CA GLY A 99 -5.35 4.24 -19.95
C GLY A 99 -6.54 4.24 -19.00
N GLN A 100 -6.43 3.58 -17.84
CA GLN A 100 -7.47 3.59 -16.82
C GLN A 100 -7.52 4.92 -16.05
N LYS A 101 -8.72 5.21 -15.52
CA LYS A 101 -8.95 6.19 -14.45
C LYS A 101 -9.24 5.45 -13.16
N ALA A 102 -8.54 5.80 -12.10
CA ALA A 102 -8.70 5.15 -10.80
C ALA A 102 -8.99 6.14 -9.69
N VAL A 103 -9.63 5.66 -8.63
CA VAL A 103 -9.76 6.39 -7.37
C VAL A 103 -9.17 5.59 -6.21
N VAL A 104 -8.50 6.31 -5.32
CA VAL A 104 -8.02 5.80 -4.02
C VAL A 104 -8.80 6.51 -2.93
N MET A 105 -9.58 5.76 -2.15
CA MET A 105 -10.27 6.25 -0.96
C MET A 105 -9.33 6.14 0.25
N GLY A 106 -8.98 7.30 0.83
CA GLY A 106 -8.00 7.45 1.89
C GLY A 106 -6.63 7.89 1.38
N ALA A 107 -6.10 8.98 1.92
CA ALA A 107 -4.76 9.52 1.65
C ALA A 107 -3.79 9.31 2.85
N GLY A 108 -3.99 8.23 3.60
CA GLY A 108 -3.00 7.75 4.57
C GLY A 108 -1.78 7.15 3.87
N CYS A 109 -0.84 6.62 4.65
CA CYS A 109 0.40 6.04 4.11
C CYS A 109 0.11 5.02 2.98
N ILE A 110 -0.79 4.05 3.21
CA ILE A 110 -1.10 3.02 2.19
C ILE A 110 -1.83 3.63 0.98
N GLY A 111 -2.71 4.62 1.19
CA GLY A 111 -3.36 5.32 0.07
C GLY A 111 -2.38 6.06 -0.83
N LEU A 112 -1.43 6.78 -0.24
CA LEU A 112 -0.39 7.47 -1.00
C LEU A 112 0.58 6.50 -1.69
N MET A 113 0.94 5.38 -1.06
CA MET A 113 1.72 4.31 -1.70
C MET A 113 0.94 3.65 -2.85
N THR A 114 -0.38 3.51 -2.70
CA THR A 114 -1.26 3.01 -3.77
C THR A 114 -1.34 3.99 -4.94
N LEU A 115 -1.44 5.29 -4.67
CA LEU A 115 -1.35 6.33 -5.71
C LEU A 115 -0.05 6.21 -6.52
N LEU A 116 1.10 6.10 -5.83
CA LEU A 116 2.39 5.94 -6.48
C LEU A 116 2.47 4.64 -7.29
N ALA A 117 1.97 3.54 -6.74
CA ALA A 117 1.90 2.26 -7.42
C ALA A 117 1.06 2.32 -8.69
N LEU A 118 -0.15 2.88 -8.63
CA LEU A 118 -1.04 3.04 -9.78
C LEU A 118 -0.38 3.87 -10.90
N LYS A 119 0.33 4.94 -10.54
CA LYS A 119 1.10 5.74 -11.50
C LYS A 119 2.22 4.93 -12.14
N ALA A 120 2.96 4.13 -11.36
CA ALA A 120 4.00 3.24 -11.87
C ALA A 120 3.45 2.16 -12.82
N PHE A 121 2.20 1.71 -12.61
CA PHE A 121 1.48 0.81 -13.54
C PHE A 121 0.92 1.53 -14.78
N GLY A 122 1.10 2.84 -14.89
CA GLY A 122 0.65 3.63 -16.03
C GLY A 122 -0.83 3.99 -16.02
N VAL A 123 -1.49 3.93 -14.87
CA VAL A 123 -2.85 4.45 -14.74
C VAL A 123 -2.84 5.94 -15.04
N THR A 124 -3.68 6.37 -16.00
CA THR A 124 -3.56 7.70 -16.60
C THR A 124 -3.96 8.81 -15.64
N GLU A 125 -5.06 8.61 -14.93
CA GLU A 125 -5.57 9.57 -13.95
C GLU A 125 -5.91 8.85 -12.66
N VAL A 126 -5.27 9.26 -11.56
CA VAL A 126 -5.57 8.75 -10.22
C VAL A 126 -6.15 9.88 -9.38
N TYR A 127 -7.39 9.73 -8.95
CA TYR A 127 -8.06 10.61 -8.01
C TYR A 127 -7.87 10.11 -6.60
N VAL A 128 -7.79 11.01 -5.63
CA VAL A 128 -7.64 10.66 -4.21
C VAL A 128 -8.71 11.38 -3.39
N VAL A 129 -9.39 10.63 -2.55
CA VAL A 129 -10.42 11.12 -1.63
C VAL A 129 -9.94 10.96 -0.20
N ASP A 130 -9.99 12.01 0.60
CA ASP A 130 -9.75 11.97 2.05
C ASP A 130 -10.59 13.06 2.72
N VAL A 131 -10.60 13.07 4.04
CA VAL A 131 -11.28 14.10 4.86
C VAL A 131 -10.29 15.08 5.49
N MET A 132 -8.99 14.91 5.23
CA MET A 132 -7.90 15.69 5.82
C MET A 132 -7.15 16.46 4.72
N GLU A 133 -7.22 17.81 4.76
CA GLU A 133 -6.63 18.70 3.77
C GLU A 133 -5.13 18.49 3.56
N ASN A 134 -4.36 18.35 4.64
CA ASN A 134 -2.92 18.15 4.55
C ASN A 134 -2.55 16.83 3.84
N ARG A 135 -3.35 15.77 4.00
CA ARG A 135 -3.19 14.49 3.30
C ARG A 135 -3.53 14.63 1.83
N LEU A 136 -4.59 15.37 1.51
CA LEU A 136 -4.96 15.68 0.13
C LEU A 136 -3.89 16.53 -0.56
N ALA A 137 -3.34 17.52 0.14
CA ALA A 137 -2.20 18.29 -0.36
C ALA A 137 -0.99 17.38 -0.69
N LYS A 138 -0.69 16.42 0.18
CA LYS A 138 0.36 15.42 -0.05
C LYS A 138 0.05 14.53 -1.27
N ALA A 139 -1.19 14.10 -1.45
CA ALA A 139 -1.61 13.35 -2.63
C ALA A 139 -1.42 14.17 -3.92
N LYS A 140 -1.73 15.47 -3.89
CA LYS A 140 -1.50 16.38 -5.01
C LYS A 140 -0.01 16.54 -5.33
N GLU A 141 0.85 16.73 -4.32
CA GLU A 141 2.31 16.78 -4.48
C GLU A 141 2.85 15.50 -5.15
N LEU A 142 2.31 14.34 -4.79
CA LEU A 142 2.67 13.05 -5.36
C LEU A 142 2.05 12.79 -6.73
N GLY A 143 1.29 13.76 -7.26
CA GLY A 143 0.78 13.78 -8.63
C GLY A 143 -0.54 13.07 -8.81
N ALA A 144 -1.47 13.16 -7.83
CA ALA A 144 -2.87 12.86 -8.06
C ALA A 144 -3.45 13.79 -9.12
N ALA A 145 -4.24 13.24 -10.04
CA ALA A 145 -4.92 13.99 -11.10
C ALA A 145 -6.01 14.91 -10.53
N GLY A 146 -6.66 14.48 -9.46
CA GLY A 146 -7.61 15.26 -8.68
C GLY A 146 -7.64 14.81 -7.23
N ILE A 147 -8.01 15.74 -6.35
CA ILE A 147 -8.20 15.49 -4.92
C ILE A 147 -9.62 15.93 -4.54
N ILE A 148 -10.28 15.18 -3.65
CA ILE A 148 -11.64 15.45 -3.20
C ILE A 148 -11.69 15.39 -1.68
N ASN A 149 -12.14 16.48 -1.05
CA ASN A 149 -12.41 16.50 0.39
C ASN A 149 -13.83 15.96 0.65
N GLY A 150 -13.89 14.72 1.14
CA GLY A 150 -15.15 14.04 1.42
C GLY A 150 -15.98 14.62 2.56
N LYS A 151 -15.47 15.62 3.30
CA LYS A 151 -16.26 16.42 4.27
C LYS A 151 -17.04 17.56 3.59
N GLU A 152 -16.52 18.06 2.48
CA GLU A 152 -17.02 19.27 1.83
C GLU A 152 -17.78 18.94 0.55
N GLN A 153 -17.47 17.80 -0.08
CA GLN A 153 -17.97 17.43 -1.39
C GLN A 153 -18.52 15.99 -1.36
N ASP A 154 -19.53 15.72 -2.17
CA ASP A 154 -19.92 14.34 -2.45
C ASP A 154 -18.88 13.70 -3.38
N ALA A 155 -18.12 12.76 -2.82
CA ALA A 155 -17.04 12.11 -3.55
C ALA A 155 -17.53 11.34 -4.79
N VAL A 156 -18.70 10.71 -4.72
CA VAL A 156 -19.26 9.95 -5.84
C VAL A 156 -19.66 10.91 -6.97
N GLU A 157 -20.33 12.00 -6.63
CA GLU A 157 -20.76 13.01 -7.62
C GLU A 157 -19.56 13.64 -8.33
N GLU A 158 -18.51 14.01 -7.57
CA GLU A 158 -17.29 14.60 -8.16
C GLU A 158 -16.55 13.60 -9.08
N LEU A 159 -16.44 12.33 -8.67
CA LEU A 159 -15.81 11.30 -9.48
C LEU A 159 -16.63 10.98 -10.75
N MET A 160 -17.94 10.95 -10.64
CA MET A 160 -18.81 10.80 -11.81
C MET A 160 -18.68 12.00 -12.76
N ARG A 161 -18.57 13.22 -12.23
CA ARG A 161 -18.32 14.44 -13.04
C ARG A 161 -16.99 14.35 -13.76
N ALA A 162 -15.91 13.94 -13.06
CA ALA A 162 -14.56 13.79 -13.63
C ALA A 162 -14.48 12.74 -14.76
N THR A 163 -15.43 11.83 -14.80
CA THR A 163 -15.51 10.77 -15.82
C THR A 163 -16.65 10.97 -16.84
N ALA A 164 -17.28 12.15 -16.87
CA ALA A 164 -18.44 12.45 -17.70
C ALA A 164 -19.56 11.39 -17.55
N GLY A 165 -19.82 10.97 -16.31
CA GLY A 165 -20.85 9.99 -15.95
C GLY A 165 -20.50 8.52 -16.19
N LYS A 166 -19.30 8.20 -16.66
CA LYS A 166 -18.87 6.81 -16.92
C LYS A 166 -18.49 6.03 -15.66
N GLY A 167 -17.97 6.72 -14.64
CA GLY A 167 -17.39 6.12 -13.43
C GLY A 167 -15.91 5.75 -13.60
N MET A 168 -15.30 5.30 -12.50
CA MET A 168 -13.89 4.93 -12.43
C MET A 168 -13.69 3.48 -12.85
N ASP A 169 -12.63 3.21 -13.64
CA ASP A 169 -12.29 1.86 -14.10
C ASP A 169 -11.75 0.98 -12.93
N LEU A 170 -11.19 1.62 -11.93
CA LEU A 170 -10.61 0.96 -10.75
C LEU A 170 -10.87 1.82 -9.50
N CYS A 171 -11.47 1.22 -8.47
CA CYS A 171 -11.70 1.86 -7.19
C CYS A 171 -10.95 1.08 -6.10
N ILE A 172 -10.10 1.76 -5.32
CA ILE A 172 -9.32 1.12 -4.25
C ILE A 172 -9.65 1.82 -2.93
N ASP A 173 -10.18 1.06 -1.97
CA ASP A 173 -10.41 1.55 -0.61
C ASP A 173 -9.23 1.20 0.29
N THR A 174 -8.58 2.22 0.83
CA THR A 174 -7.51 2.10 1.83
C THR A 174 -7.90 2.69 3.19
N ALA A 175 -9.09 3.27 3.29
CA ALA A 175 -9.62 3.88 4.51
C ALA A 175 -10.31 2.86 5.42
N GLY A 176 -10.89 1.79 4.85
CA GLY A 176 -11.53 0.72 5.60
C GLY A 176 -12.84 1.12 6.28
N SER A 177 -13.55 2.13 5.78
CA SER A 177 -14.85 2.52 6.33
C SER A 177 -16.01 2.05 5.44
N GLN A 178 -17.17 1.77 6.07
CA GLN A 178 -18.38 1.45 5.30
C GLN A 178 -18.74 2.55 4.30
N ILE A 179 -18.48 3.81 4.65
CA ILE A 179 -18.75 4.96 3.78
C ILE A 179 -17.89 4.88 2.53
N THR A 180 -16.56 4.75 2.68
CA THR A 180 -15.62 4.74 1.55
C THR A 180 -15.75 3.49 0.69
N MET A 181 -16.07 2.34 1.29
CA MET A 181 -16.37 1.11 0.55
C MET A 181 -17.61 1.29 -0.36
N ASN A 182 -18.69 1.92 0.15
CA ASN A 182 -19.87 2.21 -0.64
C ASN A 182 -19.64 3.33 -1.68
N GLN A 183 -18.79 4.30 -1.36
CA GLN A 183 -18.37 5.31 -2.34
C GLN A 183 -17.58 4.67 -3.49
N CYS A 184 -16.73 3.67 -3.24
CA CYS A 184 -16.11 2.88 -4.31
C CYS A 184 -17.15 2.22 -5.22
N ILE A 185 -18.17 1.59 -4.65
CA ILE A 185 -19.27 0.97 -5.42
C ILE A 185 -20.04 2.05 -6.23
N GLY A 186 -20.33 3.19 -5.61
CA GLY A 186 -21.03 4.30 -6.25
C GLY A 186 -20.26 4.91 -7.41
N ALA A 187 -18.94 5.12 -7.24
CA ALA A 187 -18.08 5.77 -8.23
C ALA A 187 -17.60 4.83 -9.35
N ALA A 188 -17.70 3.51 -9.17
CA ALA A 188 -17.21 2.52 -10.12
C ALA A 188 -18.00 2.56 -11.45
N ALA A 189 -17.31 2.44 -12.56
CA ALA A 189 -17.89 2.19 -13.88
C ALA A 189 -18.50 0.78 -13.95
N LYS A 190 -19.34 0.52 -14.94
CA LYS A 190 -19.83 -0.85 -15.21
C LYS A 190 -18.66 -1.77 -15.58
N GLY A 191 -18.61 -2.94 -14.98
CA GLY A 191 -17.53 -3.92 -15.17
C GLY A 191 -16.21 -3.59 -14.45
N ALA A 192 -16.19 -2.52 -13.64
CA ALA A 192 -14.98 -2.09 -12.93
C ALA A 192 -14.56 -3.04 -11.79
N ALA A 193 -13.30 -2.93 -11.39
CA ALA A 193 -12.78 -3.60 -10.20
C ALA A 193 -12.85 -2.67 -8.98
N VAL A 194 -13.27 -3.23 -7.85
CA VAL A 194 -13.24 -2.60 -6.52
C VAL A 194 -12.33 -3.42 -5.62
N VAL A 195 -11.31 -2.78 -5.04
CA VAL A 195 -10.29 -3.45 -4.22
C VAL A 195 -10.35 -2.91 -2.79
N PHE A 196 -10.58 -3.78 -1.83
CA PHE A 196 -10.55 -3.43 -0.40
C PHE A 196 -9.20 -3.77 0.20
N VAL A 197 -8.53 -2.76 0.75
CA VAL A 197 -7.21 -2.84 1.39
C VAL A 197 -7.29 -2.47 2.88
N GLY A 198 -8.06 -1.43 3.19
CA GLY A 198 -8.24 -0.94 4.56
C GLY A 198 -9.05 -1.92 5.42
N TYR A 199 -8.58 -2.17 6.65
CA TYR A 199 -9.37 -2.89 7.64
C TYR A 199 -10.46 -1.99 8.21
N SER A 200 -11.67 -2.53 8.32
CA SER A 200 -12.76 -1.85 9.02
C SER A 200 -12.55 -1.90 10.54
N ALA A 201 -12.91 -0.81 11.23
CA ALA A 201 -13.04 -0.80 12.67
C ALA A 201 -14.29 -1.57 13.18
N GLN A 202 -15.22 -1.87 12.27
CA GLN A 202 -16.42 -2.66 12.53
C GLN A 202 -16.21 -4.09 12.05
N ASP A 203 -16.66 -5.07 12.80
CA ASP A 203 -16.57 -6.49 12.41
C ASP A 203 -17.39 -6.81 11.15
N GLN A 204 -18.45 -6.05 10.90
CA GLN A 204 -19.32 -6.17 9.74
C GLN A 204 -19.62 -4.82 9.13
N VAL A 205 -19.67 -4.77 7.81
CA VAL A 205 -20.02 -3.58 7.03
C VAL A 205 -21.15 -3.91 6.06
N SER A 206 -22.08 -2.96 5.86
CA SER A 206 -23.15 -3.07 4.86
C SER A 206 -22.69 -2.48 3.54
N LEU A 207 -22.85 -3.22 2.45
CA LEU A 207 -22.50 -2.79 1.11
C LEU A 207 -23.76 -2.72 0.22
N ASP A 208 -23.81 -1.76 -0.68
CA ASP A 208 -24.86 -1.64 -1.70
C ASP A 208 -24.65 -2.69 -2.82
N ILE A 209 -25.03 -3.92 -2.49
CA ILE A 209 -24.86 -5.06 -3.40
C ILE A 209 -25.75 -4.94 -4.63
N ASN A 210 -26.92 -4.33 -4.53
CA ASN A 210 -27.81 -4.16 -5.70
C ASN A 210 -27.16 -3.24 -6.75
N ASN A 211 -26.53 -2.16 -6.30
CA ASN A 211 -25.78 -1.28 -7.21
C ASN A 211 -24.56 -2.01 -7.82
N ALA A 212 -23.86 -2.81 -7.01
CA ALA A 212 -22.74 -3.61 -7.50
C ALA A 212 -23.17 -4.65 -8.56
N LEU A 213 -24.32 -5.33 -8.35
CA LEU A 213 -24.89 -6.28 -9.31
C LEU A 213 -25.30 -5.57 -10.62
N ASN A 214 -25.94 -4.40 -10.53
CA ASN A 214 -26.36 -3.60 -11.70
C ASN A 214 -25.17 -3.11 -12.55
N LYS A 215 -23.98 -3.07 -11.94
CA LYS A 215 -22.74 -2.65 -12.61
C LYS A 215 -21.82 -3.82 -12.94
N GLU A 216 -22.16 -5.05 -12.54
CA GLU A 216 -21.32 -6.26 -12.72
C GLU A 216 -19.90 -6.05 -12.17
N LEU A 217 -19.79 -5.53 -10.92
CA LEU A 217 -18.50 -5.20 -10.31
C LEU A 217 -17.74 -6.44 -9.87
N THR A 218 -16.42 -6.39 -10.05
CA THR A 218 -15.50 -7.40 -9.50
C THR A 218 -14.93 -6.91 -8.18
N PHE A 219 -15.17 -7.63 -7.08
CA PHE A 219 -14.57 -7.34 -5.78
C PHE A 219 -13.28 -8.15 -5.58
N LYS A 220 -12.26 -7.48 -5.08
CA LYS A 220 -10.98 -8.06 -4.65
C LYS A 220 -10.61 -7.54 -3.28
N THR A 221 -9.79 -8.30 -2.58
CA THR A 221 -9.26 -7.91 -1.28
C THR A 221 -7.74 -8.05 -1.29
N VAL A 222 -7.09 -7.29 -0.42
CA VAL A 222 -5.65 -7.31 -0.22
C VAL A 222 -5.35 -7.75 1.21
N PHE A 223 -4.52 -8.76 1.34
CA PHE A 223 -3.90 -9.13 2.60
C PHE A 223 -2.39 -9.11 2.43
N ARG A 224 -1.74 -8.09 3.03
CA ARG A 224 -0.30 -7.88 2.88
C ARG A 224 0.09 -7.76 1.40
N TYR A 225 1.10 -8.49 0.95
CA TYR A 225 1.62 -8.53 -0.43
C TYR A 225 2.40 -9.83 -0.65
N ARG A 226 2.83 -10.07 -1.88
CA ARG A 226 3.69 -11.19 -2.24
C ARG A 226 4.48 -10.90 -3.52
N ASN A 227 5.74 -11.36 -3.56
CA ASN A 227 6.61 -11.31 -4.75
C ASN A 227 6.81 -9.88 -5.32
N LEU A 228 6.80 -8.85 -4.48
CA LEU A 228 6.80 -7.45 -4.94
C LEU A 228 8.03 -6.63 -4.51
N TYR A 229 8.84 -7.13 -3.57
CA TYR A 229 10.03 -6.39 -3.12
C TYR A 229 10.99 -6.06 -4.26
N PRO A 230 11.38 -7.00 -5.15
CA PRO A 230 12.24 -6.67 -6.28
C PRO A 230 11.65 -5.61 -7.20
N LEU A 231 10.35 -5.71 -7.52
CA LEU A 231 9.65 -4.74 -8.36
C LEU A 231 9.58 -3.36 -7.69
N ALA A 232 9.30 -3.32 -6.39
CA ALA A 232 9.22 -2.07 -5.64
C ALA A 232 10.59 -1.39 -5.54
N ILE A 233 11.66 -2.15 -5.28
CA ILE A 233 13.04 -1.64 -5.27
C ILE A 233 13.41 -1.09 -6.65
N GLU A 234 13.11 -1.83 -7.72
CA GLU A 234 13.37 -1.37 -9.09
C GLU A 234 12.65 -0.06 -9.38
N ALA A 235 11.34 0.03 -9.07
CA ALA A 235 10.57 1.25 -9.30
C ALA A 235 11.14 2.46 -8.55
N VAL A 236 11.56 2.28 -7.29
CA VAL A 236 12.18 3.36 -6.50
C VAL A 236 13.55 3.73 -7.05
N SER A 237 14.36 2.76 -7.46
CA SER A 237 15.66 3.00 -8.06
C SER A 237 15.57 3.78 -9.40
N GLN A 238 14.44 3.64 -10.10
CA GLN A 238 14.12 4.39 -11.32
C GLN A 238 13.45 5.75 -11.05
N GLY A 239 13.39 6.18 -9.78
CA GLY A 239 12.95 7.51 -9.40
C GLY A 239 11.51 7.62 -8.88
N LEU A 240 10.85 6.52 -8.52
CA LEU A 240 9.55 6.60 -7.84
C LEU A 240 9.73 7.25 -6.47
N ASN A 241 9.13 8.43 -6.25
CA ASN A 241 9.34 9.25 -5.06
C ASN A 241 8.56 8.73 -3.83
N VAL A 242 9.02 7.67 -3.21
CA VAL A 242 8.40 7.13 -1.99
C VAL A 242 8.68 7.99 -0.75
N LYS A 243 9.80 8.72 -0.71
CA LYS A 243 10.12 9.64 0.40
C LYS A 243 9.14 10.80 0.50
N GLY A 244 8.49 11.18 -0.59
CA GLY A 244 7.43 12.18 -0.57
C GLY A 244 6.25 11.83 0.32
N VAL A 245 6.07 10.57 0.71
CA VAL A 245 5.03 10.14 1.66
C VAL A 245 5.41 10.41 3.11
N VAL A 246 6.71 10.54 3.43
CA VAL A 246 7.19 10.76 4.80
C VAL A 246 6.88 12.20 5.22
N THR A 247 6.29 12.36 6.40
CA THR A 247 6.03 13.66 7.01
C THR A 247 6.96 13.97 8.16
N ASP A 248 7.42 12.95 8.88
CA ASP A 248 8.14 13.14 10.13
C ASP A 248 9.33 12.19 10.26
N PHE A 249 10.40 12.72 10.83
CA PHE A 249 11.63 11.98 11.13
C PHE A 249 11.94 12.09 12.62
N PHE A 250 12.22 10.95 13.24
CA PHE A 250 12.58 10.85 14.65
C PHE A 250 13.88 10.08 14.81
N LYS A 251 14.65 10.40 15.86
CA LYS A 251 15.74 9.54 16.31
C LYS A 251 15.17 8.31 17.00
N PHE A 252 15.93 7.23 17.01
CA PHE A 252 15.50 5.99 17.65
C PHE A 252 15.17 6.17 19.14
N ASP A 253 15.95 6.99 19.85
CA ASP A 253 15.70 7.30 21.27
C ASP A 253 14.36 7.98 21.52
N ASP A 254 13.79 8.63 20.50
CA ASP A 254 12.47 9.30 20.54
C ASP A 254 11.32 8.36 20.14
N VAL A 255 11.54 7.03 20.07
CA VAL A 255 10.52 6.07 19.58
C VAL A 255 9.18 6.22 20.28
N ARG A 256 9.19 6.39 21.61
CA ARG A 256 7.96 6.59 22.40
C ARG A 256 7.20 7.84 21.96
N LYS A 257 7.90 8.97 21.83
CA LYS A 257 7.33 10.22 21.33
C LYS A 257 6.77 10.07 19.92
N ALA A 258 7.49 9.39 19.04
CA ALA A 258 7.04 9.12 17.67
C ALA A 258 5.75 8.29 17.65
N MET A 259 5.65 7.26 18.49
CA MET A 259 4.44 6.43 18.63
C MET A 259 3.26 7.25 19.16
N ASP A 260 3.46 8.01 20.26
CA ASP A 260 2.41 8.84 20.87
C ASP A 260 1.88 9.89 19.89
N LEU A 261 2.77 10.55 19.15
CA LEU A 261 2.37 11.54 18.14
C LEU A 261 1.66 10.89 16.94
N SER A 262 2.10 9.71 16.49
CA SER A 262 1.43 8.99 15.39
C SER A 262 -0.02 8.59 15.74
N VAL A 263 -0.34 8.46 17.02
CA VAL A 263 -1.69 8.17 17.50
C VAL A 263 -2.50 9.45 17.73
N SER A 264 -1.90 10.44 18.42
CA SER A 264 -2.59 11.67 18.83
C SER A 264 -2.71 12.72 17.73
N ASN A 265 -1.76 12.75 16.77
CA ASN A 265 -1.70 13.74 15.69
C ASN A 265 -1.85 13.10 14.30
N LYS A 266 -2.81 12.21 14.15
CA LYS A 266 -3.12 11.52 12.86
C LYS A 266 -3.47 12.49 11.73
N ALA A 267 -3.85 13.71 12.06
CA ALA A 267 -4.17 14.73 11.08
C ALA A 267 -2.92 15.16 10.30
N GLU A 268 -1.79 15.31 10.96
CA GLU A 268 -0.56 15.84 10.37
C GLU A 268 0.42 14.74 9.98
N ILE A 269 0.55 13.70 10.82
CA ILE A 269 1.49 12.61 10.56
C ILE A 269 0.87 11.57 9.63
N VAL A 270 1.40 11.47 8.42
CA VAL A 270 1.04 10.45 7.44
C VAL A 270 1.98 9.24 7.57
N LYS A 271 3.27 9.50 7.60
CA LYS A 271 4.31 8.47 7.78
C LYS A 271 5.47 9.05 8.58
N ALA A 272 5.71 8.47 9.75
CA ALA A 272 6.90 8.72 10.56
C ALA A 272 7.99 7.70 10.26
N VAL A 273 9.24 8.14 10.24
CA VAL A 273 10.43 7.29 10.09
C VAL A 273 11.31 7.47 11.31
N LEU A 274 11.78 6.35 11.87
CA LEU A 274 12.77 6.29 12.93
C LEU A 274 14.15 6.00 12.34
N SER A 275 15.15 6.77 12.71
CA SER A 275 16.54 6.55 12.32
C SER A 275 17.36 6.11 13.53
N LEU A 276 18.10 5.01 13.39
CA LEU A 276 19.04 4.51 14.39
C LEU A 276 20.35 5.33 14.48
N ARG A 277 20.59 6.18 13.46
CA ARG A 277 21.82 6.99 13.35
C ARG A 277 21.52 8.40 12.89
#